data_8c570e907b9c58100d6ba9d6272697ec
#
_entry.id   8c570e907b9c58100d6ba9d6272697ec
#
_cell.length_a   1.000
_cell.length_b   1.000
_cell.length_c   1.000
_cell.angle_alpha   90.00
_cell.angle_beta   90.00
_cell.angle_gamma   90.00
#
_symmetry.space_group_name_H-M   'P 1'
#
loop_
_entity.id
_entity.type
_entity.pdbx_description
1 polymer ?
#
loop_
_entity_poly.entity_id
_entity_poly.type
_entity_poly.pdbx_seq_one_letter_code
_entity_poly.pdbx_strand_id
1 'polypeptide(L)'
;MALGDSLTEGIGDLDVAGRPRGWADRFATMLAAERGELSYANLAVRGLTAGQVLDTQLGPALALRPDLASVVVGMNDLMRPRLDVGRLRTELGALYGGLTAAGAVVLTATLPEPGIGVPVSPGLRAGFVRRGRRLNEVIRHAAAEQGVLCLDLARSRPSSPEIWSADRLHPSAHGHQLIAQEFHALLHDRPSTMADPLHSKQIVPALGEQLRWIADQVGPWLWRRITGRSSSTGVTAKLPAYQLLRP
;
A
#
# COMPACT_ATOMS: atom_id res chain seq x y z
N MET A 1 -13.53 -4.51 3.67
CA MET A 1 -12.45 -4.65 4.68
C MET A 1 -11.10 -4.37 4.03
N ALA A 2 -10.13 -3.81 4.78
CA ALA A 2 -8.80 -3.53 4.26
C ALA A 2 -7.70 -4.16 5.14
N LEU A 3 -6.77 -4.87 4.51
CA LEU A 3 -5.60 -5.50 5.11
C LEU A 3 -4.32 -4.93 4.47
N GLY A 4 -3.23 -4.92 5.21
CA GLY A 4 -1.94 -4.50 4.68
C GLY A 4 -1.05 -3.78 5.68
N ASP A 5 -0.23 -2.88 5.14
CA ASP A 5 0.76 -2.11 5.89
C ASP A 5 0.45 -0.60 5.94
N SER A 6 1.48 0.24 6.01
CA SER A 6 1.35 1.70 6.11
C SER A 6 0.58 2.35 4.96
N LEU A 7 0.65 1.81 3.75
CA LEU A 7 -0.08 2.32 2.59
C LEU A 7 -1.60 2.16 2.79
N THR A 8 -2.03 1.03 3.31
CA THR A 8 -3.45 0.73 3.58
C THR A 8 -3.92 1.36 4.90
N GLU A 9 -3.04 1.50 5.89
CA GLU A 9 -3.31 2.27 7.12
C GLU A 9 -3.60 3.74 6.79
N GLY A 10 -2.96 4.30 5.74
CA GLY A 10 -3.18 5.65 5.26
C GLY A 10 -2.12 6.67 5.70
N ILE A 11 -0.87 6.21 5.88
CA ILE A 11 0.25 7.11 6.21
C ILE A 11 0.48 8.08 5.05
N GLY A 12 0.65 9.36 5.39
CA GLY A 12 0.80 10.46 4.41
C GLY A 12 -0.47 11.27 4.18
N ASP A 13 -1.61 10.80 4.70
CA ASP A 13 -2.90 11.50 4.66
C ASP A 13 -3.55 11.46 6.05
N LEU A 14 -3.97 12.60 6.56
CA LEU A 14 -4.59 12.72 7.87
C LEU A 14 -6.00 13.32 7.74
N ASP A 15 -6.93 12.82 8.56
CA ASP A 15 -8.24 13.44 8.73
C ASP A 15 -8.15 14.72 9.59
N VAL A 16 -9.27 15.39 9.76
CA VAL A 16 -9.38 16.61 10.57
C VAL A 16 -9.03 16.39 12.05
N ALA A 17 -9.05 15.16 12.52
CA ALA A 17 -8.66 14.78 13.88
C ALA A 17 -7.19 14.30 13.95
N GLY A 18 -6.43 14.41 12.87
CA GLY A 18 -5.03 13.98 12.79
C GLY A 18 -4.84 12.46 12.73
N ARG A 19 -5.87 11.68 12.39
CA ARG A 19 -5.79 10.23 12.25
C ARG A 19 -5.50 9.85 10.80
N PRO A 20 -4.72 8.76 10.53
CA PRO A 20 -4.48 8.30 9.17
C PRO A 20 -5.79 8.02 8.42
N ARG A 21 -5.94 8.67 7.25
CA ARG A 21 -7.05 8.49 6.32
C ARG A 21 -6.50 8.24 4.92
N GLY A 22 -6.36 6.99 4.54
CA GLY A 22 -5.74 6.63 3.27
C GLY A 22 -6.74 6.27 2.17
N TRP A 23 -6.20 5.67 1.11
CA TRP A 23 -6.97 5.24 -0.04
C TRP A 23 -8.09 4.25 0.33
N ALA A 24 -7.85 3.34 1.29
CA ALA A 24 -8.84 2.35 1.69
C ALA A 24 -10.08 2.97 2.36
N ASP A 25 -9.88 4.01 3.18
CA ASP A 25 -10.97 4.75 3.80
C ASP A 25 -11.75 5.57 2.77
N ARG A 26 -11.02 6.20 1.83
CA ARG A 26 -11.62 6.96 0.73
C ARG A 26 -12.41 6.06 -0.21
N PHE A 27 -11.87 4.89 -0.56
CA PHE A 27 -12.56 3.87 -1.35
C PHE A 27 -13.82 3.36 -0.64
N ALA A 28 -13.73 3.07 0.67
CA ALA A 28 -14.89 2.67 1.46
C ALA A 28 -15.97 3.78 1.51
N THR A 29 -15.56 5.06 1.60
CA THR A 29 -16.50 6.20 1.53
C THR A 29 -17.20 6.28 0.18
N MET A 30 -16.48 6.03 -0.94
CA MET A 30 -17.08 6.01 -2.28
C MET A 30 -18.12 4.89 -2.41
N LEU A 31 -17.80 3.69 -1.92
CA LEU A 31 -18.74 2.56 -1.91
C LEU A 31 -19.96 2.81 -1.01
N ALA A 32 -19.77 3.45 0.14
CA ALA A 32 -20.89 3.83 1.02
C ALA A 32 -21.83 4.82 0.33
N ALA A 33 -21.29 5.80 -0.40
CA ALA A 33 -22.09 6.77 -1.15
C ALA A 33 -22.91 6.10 -2.28
N GLU A 34 -22.39 5.04 -2.90
CA GLU A 34 -23.11 4.29 -3.94
C GLU A 34 -24.20 3.38 -3.39
N ARG A 35 -23.97 2.75 -2.22
CA ARG A 35 -24.83 1.71 -1.65
C ARG A 35 -25.77 2.20 -0.55
N GLY A 36 -25.64 3.47 -0.15
CA GLY A 36 -26.38 4.07 0.97
C GLY A 36 -25.74 3.81 2.32
N GLU A 37 -25.09 2.66 2.51
CA GLU A 37 -24.33 2.32 3.73
C GLU A 37 -23.29 1.24 3.43
N LEU A 38 -22.25 1.16 4.25
CA LEU A 38 -21.19 0.16 4.17
C LEU A 38 -20.61 -0.17 5.54
N SER A 39 -20.52 -1.46 5.88
CA SER A 39 -19.74 -1.92 7.03
C SER A 39 -18.26 -1.98 6.65
N TYR A 40 -17.43 -1.18 7.31
CA TYR A 40 -16.00 -1.04 6.99
C TYR A 40 -15.10 -1.35 8.19
N ALA A 41 -14.04 -2.11 7.95
CA ALA A 41 -12.94 -2.34 8.90
C ALA A 41 -11.59 -2.18 8.19
N ASN A 42 -10.57 -1.69 8.91
CA ASN A 42 -9.21 -1.54 8.42
C ASN A 42 -8.22 -2.13 9.43
N LEU A 43 -7.71 -3.32 9.11
CA LEU A 43 -6.78 -4.09 9.94
C LEU A 43 -5.32 -3.74 9.70
N ALA A 44 -5.04 -2.85 8.73
CA ALA A 44 -3.69 -2.53 8.33
C ALA A 44 -2.87 -1.90 9.46
N VAL A 45 -1.62 -2.30 9.54
CA VAL A 45 -0.63 -1.80 10.51
C VAL A 45 0.69 -1.53 9.80
N ARG A 46 1.20 -0.31 9.96
CA ARG A 46 2.46 0.13 9.34
C ARG A 46 3.63 -0.77 9.69
N GLY A 47 4.55 -0.93 8.74
CA GLY A 47 5.82 -1.64 8.96
C GLY A 47 5.73 -3.17 8.84
N LEU A 48 4.54 -3.74 8.65
CA LEU A 48 4.37 -5.18 8.49
C LEU A 48 4.81 -5.67 7.11
N THR A 49 5.43 -6.85 7.08
CA THR A 49 5.71 -7.63 5.88
C THR A 49 4.50 -8.51 5.51
N ALA A 50 4.50 -9.10 4.32
CA ALA A 50 3.42 -10.00 3.88
C ALA A 50 3.19 -11.16 4.87
N GLY A 51 4.26 -11.79 5.37
CA GLY A 51 4.15 -12.85 6.37
C GLY A 51 3.54 -12.37 7.69
N GLN A 52 3.90 -11.16 8.14
CA GLN A 52 3.32 -10.59 9.36
C GLN A 52 1.84 -10.22 9.17
N VAL A 53 1.45 -9.74 7.99
CA VAL A 53 0.03 -9.51 7.65
C VAL A 53 -0.73 -10.85 7.64
N LEU A 54 -0.15 -11.90 7.05
CA LEU A 54 -0.71 -13.25 7.09
C LEU A 54 -0.96 -13.72 8.53
N ASP A 55 0.06 -13.60 9.38
CA ASP A 55 0.02 -14.11 10.75
C ASP A 55 -0.95 -13.35 11.66
N THR A 56 -1.12 -12.03 11.43
CA THR A 56 -1.83 -11.16 12.38
C THR A 56 -3.16 -10.63 11.88
N GLN A 57 -3.39 -10.58 10.56
CA GLN A 57 -4.58 -9.96 9.99
C GLN A 57 -5.55 -10.96 9.34
N LEU A 58 -5.06 -12.08 8.77
CA LEU A 58 -5.94 -13.04 8.08
C LEU A 58 -6.98 -13.66 9.01
N GLY A 59 -6.58 -14.17 10.17
CA GLY A 59 -7.51 -14.77 11.13
C GLY A 59 -8.63 -13.81 11.57
N PRO A 60 -8.30 -12.60 12.06
CA PRO A 60 -9.30 -11.57 12.35
C PRO A 60 -10.18 -11.20 11.16
N ALA A 61 -9.62 -11.13 9.94
CA ALA A 61 -10.38 -10.84 8.74
C ALA A 61 -11.41 -11.92 8.43
N LEU A 62 -11.02 -13.19 8.51
CA LEU A 62 -11.91 -14.33 8.29
C LEU A 62 -13.04 -14.39 9.35
N ALA A 63 -12.74 -14.05 10.60
CA ALA A 63 -13.74 -13.98 11.66
C ALA A 63 -14.81 -12.92 11.38
N LEU A 64 -14.47 -11.84 10.71
CA LEU A 64 -15.39 -10.76 10.31
C LEU A 64 -16.16 -11.07 9.00
N ARG A 65 -15.83 -12.14 8.28
CA ARG A 65 -16.54 -12.61 7.06
C ARG A 65 -16.78 -11.49 6.04
N PRO A 66 -15.74 -10.90 5.43
CA PRO A 66 -15.92 -9.82 4.48
C PRO A 66 -16.48 -10.31 3.13
N ASP A 67 -17.41 -9.54 2.53
CA ASP A 67 -17.82 -9.74 1.13
C ASP A 67 -16.78 -9.19 0.16
N LEU A 68 -16.08 -8.13 0.58
CA LEU A 68 -15.02 -7.46 -0.19
C LEU A 68 -13.81 -7.22 0.72
N ALA A 69 -12.63 -7.68 0.30
CA ALA A 69 -11.39 -7.46 1.02
C ALA A 69 -10.32 -6.89 0.08
N SER A 70 -9.50 -5.96 0.57
CA SER A 70 -8.30 -5.53 -0.10
C SER A 70 -7.06 -5.93 0.68
N VAL A 71 -6.02 -6.39 -0.01
CA VAL A 71 -4.72 -6.75 0.58
C VAL A 71 -3.62 -6.05 -0.21
N VAL A 72 -3.03 -4.99 0.35
CA VAL A 72 -1.90 -4.28 -0.28
C VAL A 72 -0.73 -4.25 0.68
N VAL A 73 0.33 -4.99 0.35
CA VAL A 73 1.52 -5.20 1.18
C VAL A 73 2.72 -5.58 0.31
N GLY A 74 3.93 -5.42 0.84
CA GLY A 74 5.16 -5.88 0.19
C GLY A 74 6.27 -4.82 0.16
N MET A 75 5.98 -3.55 0.41
CA MET A 75 7.01 -2.51 0.46
C MET A 75 8.02 -2.81 1.58
N ASN A 76 7.57 -3.29 2.73
CA ASN A 76 8.47 -3.65 3.83
C ASN A 76 9.29 -4.90 3.51
N ASP A 77 8.79 -5.84 2.70
CA ASP A 77 9.55 -6.98 2.18
C ASP A 77 10.64 -6.52 1.22
N LEU A 78 10.32 -5.58 0.31
CA LEU A 78 11.27 -4.96 -0.60
C LEU A 78 12.43 -4.29 0.14
N MET A 79 12.15 -3.66 1.26
CA MET A 79 13.14 -2.95 2.11
C MET A 79 14.00 -3.88 2.96
N ARG A 80 13.73 -5.18 3.02
CA ARG A 80 14.60 -6.16 3.69
C ARG A 80 15.93 -6.33 2.95
N PRO A 81 17.02 -6.71 3.60
CA PRO A 81 18.32 -6.94 2.95
C PRO A 81 18.23 -7.95 1.80
N ARG A 82 17.40 -8.97 1.96
CA ARG A 82 17.12 -9.98 0.93
C ARG A 82 15.61 -10.07 0.72
N LEU A 83 15.19 -10.00 -0.56
CA LEU A 83 13.82 -10.28 -0.97
C LEU A 83 13.74 -11.78 -1.28
N ASP A 84 13.02 -12.51 -0.44
CA ASP A 84 12.72 -13.93 -0.67
C ASP A 84 11.42 -14.05 -1.48
N VAL A 85 11.57 -14.20 -2.79
CA VAL A 85 10.46 -14.25 -3.76
C VAL A 85 9.59 -15.50 -3.55
N GLY A 86 10.21 -16.66 -3.21
CA GLY A 86 9.48 -17.91 -2.98
C GLY A 86 8.58 -17.80 -1.76
N ARG A 87 9.14 -17.34 -0.64
CA ARG A 87 8.41 -17.10 0.59
C ARG A 87 7.27 -16.08 0.38
N LEU A 88 7.55 -14.96 -0.28
CA LEU A 88 6.56 -13.93 -0.56
C LEU A 88 5.38 -14.47 -1.38
N ARG A 89 5.65 -15.32 -2.41
CA ARG A 89 4.59 -15.97 -3.19
C ARG A 89 3.72 -16.87 -2.31
N THR A 90 4.31 -17.66 -1.43
CA THR A 90 3.56 -18.51 -0.50
C THR A 90 2.70 -17.68 0.45
N GLU A 91 3.24 -16.61 1.04
CA GLU A 91 2.55 -15.73 1.98
C GLU A 91 1.37 -15.00 1.32
N LEU A 92 1.58 -14.42 0.13
CA LEU A 92 0.52 -13.75 -0.63
C LEU A 92 -0.53 -14.75 -1.13
N GLY A 93 -0.11 -15.92 -1.60
CA GLY A 93 -1.03 -16.98 -2.00
C GLY A 93 -1.93 -17.45 -0.86
N ALA A 94 -1.39 -17.57 0.36
CA ALA A 94 -2.16 -17.92 1.55
C ALA A 94 -3.14 -16.80 1.97
N LEU A 95 -2.70 -15.54 1.91
CA LEU A 95 -3.56 -14.38 2.19
C LEU A 95 -4.75 -14.30 1.23
N TYR A 96 -4.46 -14.34 -0.07
CA TYR A 96 -5.46 -14.23 -1.12
C TYR A 96 -6.39 -15.45 -1.12
N GLY A 97 -5.79 -16.67 -1.11
CA GLY A 97 -6.56 -17.91 -1.12
C GLY A 97 -7.44 -18.09 0.12
N GLY A 98 -6.98 -17.66 1.31
CA GLY A 98 -7.79 -17.70 2.52
C GLY A 98 -9.03 -16.82 2.43
N LEU A 99 -8.90 -15.60 1.87
CA LEU A 99 -10.01 -14.66 1.72
C LEU A 99 -10.96 -15.09 0.58
N THR A 100 -10.45 -15.53 -0.56
CA THR A 100 -11.28 -16.00 -1.69
C THR A 100 -12.03 -17.28 -1.33
N ALA A 101 -11.39 -18.22 -0.64
CA ALA A 101 -12.03 -19.44 -0.15
C ALA A 101 -13.15 -19.16 0.87
N ALA A 102 -13.06 -18.05 1.61
CA ALA A 102 -14.12 -17.57 2.49
C ALA A 102 -15.27 -16.85 1.75
N GLY A 103 -15.21 -16.72 0.43
CA GLY A 103 -16.23 -16.11 -0.41
C GLY A 103 -16.05 -14.61 -0.66
N ALA A 104 -14.97 -14.00 -0.20
CA ALA A 104 -14.72 -12.58 -0.44
C ALA A 104 -14.27 -12.30 -1.89
N VAL A 105 -14.75 -11.22 -2.49
CA VAL A 105 -14.07 -10.59 -3.63
C VAL A 105 -12.79 -9.95 -3.10
N VAL A 106 -11.64 -10.32 -3.65
CA VAL A 106 -10.35 -9.83 -3.17
C VAL A 106 -9.72 -8.87 -4.18
N LEU A 107 -9.23 -7.73 -3.67
CA LEU A 107 -8.50 -6.72 -4.43
C LEU A 107 -7.05 -6.68 -3.94
N THR A 108 -6.12 -6.48 -4.86
CA THR A 108 -4.72 -6.16 -4.53
C THR A 108 -4.17 -5.12 -5.49
N ALA A 109 -2.94 -4.68 -5.27
CA ALA A 109 -2.23 -3.81 -6.19
C ALA A 109 -0.75 -4.18 -6.29
N THR A 110 -0.17 -4.00 -7.47
CA THR A 110 1.29 -3.88 -7.58
C THR A 110 1.74 -2.57 -6.91
N LEU A 111 2.99 -2.52 -6.49
CA LEU A 111 3.55 -1.33 -5.85
C LEU A 111 4.17 -0.40 -6.91
N PRO A 112 4.02 0.91 -6.77
CA PRO A 112 4.68 1.86 -7.65
C PRO A 112 6.19 1.72 -7.59
N GLU A 113 6.90 2.18 -8.62
CA GLU A 113 8.35 2.07 -8.68
C GLU A 113 9.00 2.83 -7.51
N PRO A 114 9.75 2.14 -6.63
CA PRO A 114 10.31 2.79 -5.45
C PRO A 114 11.45 3.74 -5.81
N GLY A 115 11.61 4.80 -5.02
CA GLY A 115 12.78 5.66 -5.11
C GLY A 115 12.65 6.84 -6.07
N ILE A 116 11.45 7.18 -6.55
CA ILE A 116 11.21 8.44 -7.23
C ILE A 116 11.43 9.58 -6.22
N GLY A 117 12.43 10.44 -6.52
CA GLY A 117 12.77 11.56 -5.64
C GLY A 117 13.64 11.24 -4.42
N VAL A 118 14.00 9.96 -4.19
CA VAL A 118 14.93 9.58 -3.13
C VAL A 118 16.37 9.74 -3.62
N PRO A 119 17.23 10.51 -2.93
CA PRO A 119 18.62 10.74 -3.34
C PRO A 119 19.51 9.54 -2.98
N VAL A 120 19.49 8.53 -3.83
CA VAL A 120 20.35 7.35 -3.72
C VAL A 120 21.24 7.21 -4.95
N SER A 121 22.38 6.53 -4.81
CA SER A 121 23.27 6.30 -5.94
C SER A 121 22.56 5.56 -7.09
N PRO A 122 22.98 5.79 -8.36
CA PRO A 122 22.36 5.12 -9.51
C PRO A 122 22.34 3.58 -9.40
N GLY A 123 23.39 2.98 -8.86
CA GLY A 123 23.50 1.54 -8.67
C GLY A 123 22.50 1.03 -7.61
N LEU A 124 22.35 1.74 -6.49
CA LEU A 124 21.39 1.41 -5.46
C LEU A 124 19.94 1.53 -5.98
N ARG A 125 19.66 2.63 -6.72
CA ARG A 125 18.36 2.81 -7.39
C ARG A 125 18.05 1.66 -8.35
N ALA A 126 18.98 1.29 -9.24
CA ALA A 126 18.80 0.18 -10.16
C ALA A 126 18.54 -1.15 -9.42
N GLY A 127 19.19 -1.35 -8.28
CA GLY A 127 18.94 -2.49 -7.39
C GLY A 127 17.50 -2.52 -6.85
N PHE A 128 17.01 -1.38 -6.35
CA PHE A 128 15.64 -1.26 -5.85
C PHE A 128 14.61 -1.47 -6.96
N VAL A 129 14.79 -0.85 -8.12
CA VAL A 129 13.91 -1.02 -9.28
C VAL A 129 13.81 -2.48 -9.70
N ARG A 130 14.94 -3.17 -9.83
CA ARG A 130 14.98 -4.59 -10.19
C ARG A 130 14.25 -5.47 -9.16
N ARG A 131 14.44 -5.18 -7.86
CA ARG A 131 13.74 -5.90 -6.78
C ARG A 131 12.25 -5.59 -6.78
N GLY A 132 11.86 -4.33 -6.98
CA GLY A 132 10.46 -3.91 -7.10
C GLY A 132 9.74 -4.62 -8.25
N ARG A 133 10.39 -4.74 -9.41
CA ARG A 133 9.83 -5.51 -10.54
C ARG A 133 9.57 -6.96 -10.19
N ARG A 134 10.52 -7.63 -9.53
CA ARG A 134 10.35 -9.02 -9.08
C ARG A 134 9.22 -9.16 -8.05
N LEU A 135 9.12 -8.24 -7.11
CA LEU A 135 8.02 -8.20 -6.15
C LEU A 135 6.67 -8.07 -6.87
N ASN A 136 6.56 -7.13 -7.82
CA ASN A 136 5.33 -6.91 -8.58
C ASN A 136 4.96 -8.10 -9.48
N GLU A 137 5.93 -8.82 -10.02
CA GLU A 137 5.70 -10.09 -10.72
C GLU A 137 5.07 -11.14 -9.78
N VAL A 138 5.59 -11.26 -8.56
CA VAL A 138 5.00 -12.17 -7.55
C VAL A 138 3.56 -11.78 -7.21
N ILE A 139 3.29 -10.50 -6.99
CA ILE A 139 1.94 -10.01 -6.69
C ILE A 139 0.98 -10.38 -7.84
N ARG A 140 1.35 -10.10 -9.09
CA ARG A 140 0.50 -10.42 -10.25
C ARG A 140 0.25 -11.91 -10.39
N HIS A 141 1.28 -12.75 -10.24
CA HIS A 141 1.13 -14.20 -10.31
C HIS A 141 0.24 -14.74 -9.19
N ALA A 142 0.50 -14.37 -7.94
CA ALA A 142 -0.32 -14.81 -6.81
C ALA A 142 -1.78 -14.34 -6.95
N ALA A 143 -2.01 -13.12 -7.45
CA ALA A 143 -3.35 -12.61 -7.70
C ALA A 143 -4.07 -13.42 -8.79
N ALA A 144 -3.40 -13.69 -9.92
CA ALA A 144 -3.97 -14.47 -11.01
C ALA A 144 -4.29 -15.92 -10.60
N GLU A 145 -3.41 -16.56 -9.81
CA GLU A 145 -3.61 -17.93 -9.31
C GLU A 145 -4.82 -18.05 -8.37
N GLN A 146 -5.16 -16.98 -7.65
CA GLN A 146 -6.25 -16.97 -6.67
C GLN A 146 -7.51 -16.20 -7.15
N GLY A 147 -7.57 -15.78 -8.42
CA GLY A 147 -8.71 -15.04 -8.96
C GLY A 147 -8.91 -13.66 -8.34
N VAL A 148 -7.83 -13.01 -7.91
CA VAL A 148 -7.83 -11.69 -7.25
C VAL A 148 -7.72 -10.57 -8.27
N LEU A 149 -8.53 -9.52 -8.13
CA LEU A 149 -8.46 -8.32 -8.95
C LEU A 149 -7.20 -7.51 -8.58
N CYS A 150 -6.29 -7.33 -9.53
CA CYS A 150 -5.00 -6.69 -9.30
C CYS A 150 -4.90 -5.35 -10.03
N LEU A 151 -4.87 -4.25 -9.27
CA LEU A 151 -4.58 -2.92 -9.76
C LEU A 151 -3.09 -2.76 -10.09
N ASP A 152 -2.76 -2.40 -11.33
CA ASP A 152 -1.35 -2.28 -11.75
C ASP A 152 -0.78 -0.87 -11.51
N LEU A 153 -0.54 -0.52 -10.23
CA LEU A 153 0.10 0.75 -9.87
C LEU A 153 1.57 0.85 -10.33
N ALA A 154 2.22 -0.29 -10.66
CA ALA A 154 3.58 -0.25 -11.20
C ALA A 154 3.68 0.38 -12.58
N ARG A 155 2.60 0.34 -13.37
CA ARG A 155 2.50 1.03 -14.67
C ARG A 155 2.17 2.51 -14.51
N SER A 156 1.50 2.85 -13.42
CA SER A 156 1.20 4.24 -13.10
C SER A 156 2.49 4.92 -12.67
N ARG A 157 3.02 5.80 -13.49
CA ARG A 157 4.15 6.65 -13.11
C ARG A 157 3.58 7.91 -12.48
N PRO A 158 3.62 8.06 -11.13
CA PRO A 158 3.21 9.29 -10.51
C PRO A 158 4.15 10.39 -10.97
N SER A 159 3.67 11.20 -11.89
CA SER A 159 4.47 12.21 -12.58
C SER A 159 4.59 13.52 -11.80
N SER A 160 3.77 13.70 -10.76
CA SER A 160 3.74 14.91 -9.96
C SER A 160 4.31 14.67 -8.55
N PRO A 161 5.19 15.56 -8.04
CA PRO A 161 5.63 15.53 -6.64
C PRO A 161 4.47 15.59 -5.63
N GLU A 162 3.34 16.18 -6.02
CA GLU A 162 2.15 16.36 -5.18
C GLU A 162 1.47 15.04 -4.81
N ILE A 163 1.75 13.95 -5.55
CA ILE A 163 1.23 12.62 -5.26
C ILE A 163 1.90 11.99 -4.03
N TRP A 164 3.10 12.46 -3.70
CA TRP A 164 3.89 11.95 -2.58
C TRP A 164 3.82 12.86 -1.37
N SER A 165 3.78 12.26 -0.18
CA SER A 165 3.94 12.98 1.08
C SER A 165 5.38 13.47 1.26
N ALA A 166 5.64 14.26 2.30
CA ALA A 166 6.95 14.81 2.60
C ALA A 166 8.06 13.74 2.74
N ASP A 167 7.70 12.52 3.13
CA ASP A 167 8.64 11.40 3.27
C ASP A 167 9.02 10.75 1.92
N ARG A 168 8.36 11.13 0.82
CA ARG A 168 8.59 10.60 -0.54
C ARG A 168 8.47 9.08 -0.67
N LEU A 169 7.84 8.45 0.29
CA LEU A 169 7.60 7.01 0.36
C LEU A 169 6.10 6.69 0.33
N HIS A 170 5.33 7.45 1.09
CA HIS A 170 3.88 7.28 1.17
C HIS A 170 3.18 8.29 0.26
N PRO A 171 2.01 7.96 -0.28
CA PRO A 171 1.20 8.91 -1.02
C PRO A 171 0.76 10.09 -0.13
N SER A 172 0.61 11.26 -0.72
CA SER A 172 -0.09 12.39 -0.12
C SER A 172 -1.61 12.14 -0.09
N ALA A 173 -2.38 13.06 0.49
CA ALA A 173 -3.84 13.03 0.43
C ALA A 173 -4.36 12.92 -1.02
N HIS A 174 -3.72 13.63 -1.95
CA HIS A 174 -4.03 13.55 -3.38
C HIS A 174 -3.68 12.19 -3.97
N GLY A 175 -2.50 11.65 -3.66
CA GLY A 175 -2.09 10.31 -4.10
C GLY A 175 -3.02 9.21 -3.58
N HIS A 176 -3.41 9.27 -2.31
CA HIS A 176 -4.40 8.35 -1.74
C HIS A 176 -5.78 8.47 -2.42
N GLN A 177 -6.20 9.69 -2.78
CA GLN A 177 -7.45 9.89 -3.51
C GLN A 177 -7.40 9.22 -4.89
N LEU A 178 -6.32 9.37 -5.64
CA LEU A 178 -6.13 8.73 -6.93
C LEU A 178 -6.17 7.20 -6.82
N ILE A 179 -5.45 6.62 -5.86
CA ILE A 179 -5.45 5.17 -5.62
C ILE A 179 -6.88 4.66 -5.32
N ALA A 180 -7.65 5.39 -4.51
CA ALA A 180 -9.04 5.03 -4.19
C ALA A 180 -9.92 5.02 -5.45
N GLN A 181 -9.78 6.03 -6.33
CA GLN A 181 -10.51 6.10 -7.60
C GLN A 181 -10.15 4.95 -8.53
N GLU A 182 -8.88 4.56 -8.60
CA GLU A 182 -8.43 3.43 -9.42
C GLU A 182 -8.96 2.08 -8.90
N PHE A 183 -8.96 1.84 -7.58
CA PHE A 183 -9.60 0.66 -7.02
C PHE A 183 -11.10 0.64 -7.28
N HIS A 184 -11.75 1.81 -7.23
CA HIS A 184 -13.15 1.94 -7.55
C HIS A 184 -13.43 1.62 -9.03
N ALA A 185 -12.60 2.14 -9.94
CA ALA A 185 -12.67 1.83 -11.37
C ALA A 185 -12.46 0.33 -11.64
N LEU A 186 -11.44 -0.27 -10.99
CA LEU A 186 -11.14 -1.70 -11.10
C LEU A 186 -12.33 -2.58 -10.67
N LEU A 187 -12.97 -2.25 -9.55
CA LEU A 187 -14.10 -3.02 -9.04
C LEU A 187 -15.32 -2.98 -9.99
N HIS A 188 -15.47 -1.91 -10.74
CA HIS A 188 -16.57 -1.69 -11.67
C HIS A 188 -16.20 -1.96 -13.14
N ASP A 189 -15.06 -2.59 -13.41
CA ASP A 189 -14.53 -2.88 -14.75
C ASP A 189 -14.50 -1.62 -15.65
N ARG A 190 -14.13 -0.47 -15.07
CA ARG A 190 -13.99 0.80 -15.77
C ARG A 190 -12.53 1.03 -16.17
N PRO A 191 -12.25 1.74 -17.26
CA PRO A 191 -10.88 2.06 -17.65
C PRO A 191 -10.20 2.90 -16.57
N SER A 192 -8.90 2.67 -16.38
CA SER A 192 -8.05 3.47 -15.48
C SER A 192 -8.09 4.94 -15.86
N THR A 193 -8.21 5.79 -14.86
CA THR A 193 -8.14 7.26 -15.01
C THR A 193 -6.74 7.80 -14.82
N MET A 194 -5.81 6.99 -14.31
CA MET A 194 -4.40 7.35 -14.21
C MET A 194 -3.78 7.32 -15.60
N ALA A 195 -3.83 8.47 -16.28
CA ALA A 195 -3.27 8.66 -17.60
C ALA A 195 -1.81 8.21 -17.66
N ASP A 196 -1.45 7.60 -18.79
CA ASP A 196 -0.08 7.28 -19.14
C ASP A 196 0.79 8.56 -19.03
N PRO A 197 1.82 8.60 -18.20
CA PRO A 197 2.54 9.84 -17.98
C PRO A 197 3.44 10.15 -19.16
N LEU A 198 2.93 10.92 -20.10
CA LEU A 198 3.75 11.62 -21.06
C LEU A 198 4.69 12.58 -20.30
N HIS A 199 5.96 12.15 -20.14
CA HIS A 199 7.13 13.03 -19.91
C HIS A 199 7.05 14.04 -18.76
N SER A 200 6.94 13.62 -17.52
CA SER A 200 7.28 14.51 -16.42
C SER A 200 8.80 14.59 -16.24
N LYS A 201 9.34 15.81 -16.37
CA LYS A 201 10.72 16.11 -15.98
C LYS A 201 10.87 15.74 -14.50
N GLN A 202 11.77 14.81 -14.17
CA GLN A 202 12.15 14.57 -12.79
C GLN A 202 12.74 15.87 -12.23
N ILE A 203 12.02 16.51 -11.31
CA ILE A 203 12.58 17.63 -10.55
C ILE A 203 13.55 17.02 -9.55
N VAL A 204 14.85 17.17 -9.81
CA VAL A 204 15.90 16.77 -8.86
C VAL A 204 16.00 17.89 -7.83
N PRO A 205 15.64 17.65 -6.56
CA PRO A 205 15.73 18.68 -5.53
C PRO A 205 17.16 19.16 -5.33
N ALA A 206 17.34 20.41 -4.86
CA ALA A 206 18.64 20.95 -4.56
C ALA A 206 19.38 20.12 -3.49
N LEU A 207 20.73 20.08 -3.54
CA LEU A 207 21.53 19.25 -2.63
C LEU A 207 21.21 19.52 -1.15
N GLY A 208 21.03 20.78 -0.75
CA GLY A 208 20.68 21.13 0.62
C GLY A 208 19.30 20.63 1.07
N GLU A 209 18.33 20.57 0.17
CA GLU A 209 17.02 19.97 0.44
C GLU A 209 17.10 18.46 0.56
N GLN A 210 17.96 17.83 -0.24
CA GLN A 210 18.18 16.38 -0.15
C GLN A 210 18.84 15.99 1.18
N LEU A 211 19.85 16.76 1.63
CA LEU A 211 20.52 16.50 2.90
C LEU A 211 19.57 16.68 4.10
N ARG A 212 18.75 17.72 4.10
CA ARG A 212 17.72 17.92 5.13
C ARG A 212 16.71 16.77 5.11
N TRP A 213 16.20 16.40 3.95
CA TRP A 213 15.27 15.29 3.83
C TRP A 213 15.86 13.97 4.35
N ILE A 214 17.15 13.68 4.06
CA ILE A 214 17.84 12.51 4.60
C ILE A 214 17.89 12.58 6.13
N ALA A 215 18.24 13.71 6.71
CA ALA A 215 18.32 13.87 8.16
C ALA A 215 16.95 13.69 8.83
N ASP A 216 15.91 14.29 8.27
CA ASP A 216 14.58 14.36 8.87
C ASP A 216 13.74 13.08 8.66
N GLN A 217 13.90 12.42 7.51
CA GLN A 217 13.05 11.28 7.13
C GLN A 217 13.80 9.94 7.20
N VAL A 218 15.01 9.86 6.63
CA VAL A 218 15.77 8.61 6.56
C VAL A 218 16.48 8.31 7.88
N GLY A 219 17.03 9.33 8.53
CA GLY A 219 17.76 9.20 9.77
C GLY A 219 16.96 8.51 10.89
N PRO A 220 15.76 9.01 11.24
CA PRO A 220 14.89 8.39 12.25
C PRO A 220 14.44 6.97 11.88
N TRP A 221 14.19 6.73 10.59
CA TRP A 221 13.84 5.40 10.10
C TRP A 221 15.01 4.41 10.23
N LEU A 222 16.22 4.81 9.82
CA LEU A 222 17.42 4.00 9.91
C LEU A 222 17.76 3.72 11.38
N TRP A 223 17.65 4.71 12.25
CA TRP A 223 17.87 4.56 13.70
C TRP A 223 16.93 3.52 14.31
N ARG A 224 15.62 3.59 14.02
CA ARG A 224 14.67 2.56 14.48
C ARG A 224 15.05 1.16 13.99
N ARG A 225 15.50 1.06 12.74
CA ARG A 225 15.90 -0.22 12.15
C ARG A 225 17.17 -0.79 12.81
N ILE A 226 18.16 0.04 13.10
CA ILE A 226 19.40 -0.38 13.78
C ILE A 226 19.13 -0.77 15.24
N THR A 227 18.21 -0.08 15.91
CA THR A 227 17.82 -0.37 17.30
C THR A 227 16.82 -1.52 17.42
N GLY A 228 16.50 -2.22 16.33
CA GLY A 228 15.56 -3.36 16.32
C GLY A 228 14.11 -2.97 16.57
N ARG A 229 13.78 -1.67 16.60
CA ARG A 229 12.41 -1.18 16.78
C ARG A 229 11.69 -1.19 15.43
N SER A 230 10.63 -1.99 15.33
CA SER A 230 9.72 -1.92 14.16
C SER A 230 8.83 -0.68 14.28
N SER A 231 8.46 -0.10 13.14
CA SER A 231 7.42 0.95 13.10
C SER A 231 6.04 0.43 13.54
N SER A 232 5.87 -0.88 13.60
CA SER A 232 4.66 -1.55 14.10
C SER A 232 4.66 -1.77 15.63
N THR A 233 5.77 -1.52 16.34
CA THR A 233 5.85 -1.80 17.78
C THR A 233 4.86 -0.92 18.56
N GLY A 234 3.90 -1.56 19.23
CA GLY A 234 2.86 -0.87 20.00
C GLY A 234 1.75 -0.22 19.16
N VAL A 235 1.74 -0.45 17.84
CA VAL A 235 0.69 0.03 16.93
C VAL A 235 -0.34 -1.07 16.71
N THR A 236 -1.60 -0.73 16.87
CA THR A 236 -2.75 -1.60 16.58
C THR A 236 -3.50 -1.10 15.34
N ALA A 237 -4.32 -1.96 14.77
CA ALA A 237 -5.20 -1.59 13.67
C ALA A 237 -6.10 -0.42 14.07
N LYS A 238 -6.24 0.57 13.18
CA LYS A 238 -7.05 1.77 13.47
C LYS A 238 -8.54 1.48 13.54
N LEU A 239 -9.00 0.41 12.86
CA LEU A 239 -10.41 0.02 12.80
C LEU A 239 -10.53 -1.51 12.81
N PRO A 240 -10.31 -2.18 13.97
CA PRO A 240 -10.21 -3.63 14.06
C PRO A 240 -11.55 -4.35 13.95
N ALA A 241 -12.67 -3.63 13.99
CA ALA A 241 -14.03 -4.14 13.88
C ALA A 241 -14.82 -3.30 12.87
N TYR A 242 -15.92 -3.85 12.38
CA TYR A 242 -16.80 -3.12 11.48
C TYR A 242 -17.39 -1.86 12.12
N GLN A 243 -17.29 -0.76 11.39
CA GLN A 243 -18.05 0.47 11.61
C GLN A 243 -18.95 0.73 10.41
N LEU A 244 -20.15 1.18 10.67
CA LEU A 244 -21.09 1.56 9.62
C LEU A 244 -20.72 2.94 9.09
N LEU A 245 -20.38 3.00 7.80
CA LEU A 245 -20.21 4.23 7.05
C LEU A 245 -21.52 4.58 6.36
N ARG A 246 -21.92 5.83 6.45
CA ARG A 246 -23.05 6.41 5.72
C ARG A 246 -22.56 7.56 4.85
N PRO A 247 -23.25 7.90 3.73
CA PRO A 247 -22.90 9.03 2.86
C PRO A 247 -22.81 10.34 3.63
#